data_ccadfcfd5a836424a23f78ca8a613700
#
_entry.id   ccadfcfd5a836424a23f78ca8a613700
#
_cell.length_a   1.000
_cell.length_b   1.000
_cell.length_c   1.000
_cell.angle_alpha   90.00
_cell.angle_beta   90.00
_cell.angle_gamma   90.00
#
_symmetry.space_group_name_H-M   'P 1'
#
loop_
_entity.id
_entity.type
_entity.pdbx_description
1 polymer ?
#
loop_
_entity_poly.entity_id
_entity_poly.type
_entity_poly.pdbx_seq_one_letter_code
_entity_poly.pdbx_strand_id
1 'polypeptide(L)'
;MALRVPGFTPLVQYRTDYAPCVSADPRRDCVHRAIQEWPAGAATPGFLLTLVELDDQGQLFDRGQLDAVLAHIGHVSARQDFLAVVFVHGWKHNAQEGDDNLDHFRQVLARLAATEQALSAAQGVAARKVIGLFLGWRGLSVSAPLAVELTFWDRKNTAQKVGHGGVTEVLSRLEVIRRARTAGQDRSRLVIVGHSFGGAVVYTALGQILEARFLAAGAAGAGPDAQGFGDLVVLVNPAFEALLYASLSDASTARTAYARSQLPVLAILTSAKDTATGWWFPAGRWFSTWFEQHRNQQRFNPVTGRRERVSERAADIRAVGHFDPYRTHELRAAADTSAAQVEERTPAQRVHSVMGAGAGWEDDAPGSRIEFPGSVLERTTRSAGRNPYLNIRVDGALIPSHDAIWDPRVESFLGHLILVSGQSRDLGERGALRRRALAAP
;
A
#
# COMPACT_ATOMS: atom_id res chain seq x y z
N MET A 1 4.14 0.65 -39.00
CA MET A 1 5.40 1.40 -38.81
C MET A 1 5.10 2.53 -37.84
N ALA A 2 5.44 2.36 -36.53
CA ALA A 2 5.19 3.39 -35.53
C ALA A 2 6.19 4.54 -35.76
N LEU A 3 5.68 5.76 -35.91
CA LEU A 3 6.52 6.96 -35.96
C LEU A 3 7.27 7.07 -34.61
N ARG A 4 8.59 6.87 -34.64
CA ARG A 4 9.45 7.18 -33.47
C ARG A 4 9.64 8.69 -33.44
N VAL A 5 8.89 9.35 -32.58
CA VAL A 5 9.12 10.75 -32.25
C VAL A 5 10.33 10.81 -31.31
N PRO A 6 11.41 11.55 -31.63
CA PRO A 6 12.57 11.69 -30.75
C PRO A 6 12.15 12.21 -29.38
N GLY A 7 12.64 11.58 -28.31
CA GLY A 7 12.34 11.97 -26.92
C GLY A 7 11.16 11.25 -26.27
N PHE A 8 10.44 10.37 -26.98
CA PHE A 8 9.42 9.52 -26.36
C PHE A 8 9.98 8.15 -26.01
N THR A 9 9.66 7.66 -24.81
CA THR A 9 9.98 6.27 -24.42
C THR A 9 9.07 5.32 -25.20
N PRO A 10 9.59 4.17 -25.69
CA PRO A 10 8.77 3.23 -26.44
C PRO A 10 7.68 2.60 -25.55
N LEU A 11 6.52 2.32 -26.15
CA LEU A 11 5.47 1.50 -25.53
C LEU A 11 5.81 0.04 -25.81
N VAL A 12 6.46 -0.63 -24.88
CA VAL A 12 6.92 -2.02 -25.04
C VAL A 12 6.61 -2.83 -23.79
N GLN A 13 6.36 -4.11 -23.98
CA GLN A 13 6.29 -5.10 -22.92
C GLN A 13 7.70 -5.63 -22.64
N TYR A 14 8.11 -5.67 -21.39
CA TYR A 14 9.44 -6.14 -20.98
C TYR A 14 9.45 -7.62 -20.59
N ARG A 15 8.35 -8.13 -20.04
CA ARG A 15 8.22 -9.50 -19.53
C ARG A 15 7.40 -10.34 -20.49
N THR A 16 8.07 -10.86 -21.51
CA THR A 16 7.43 -11.53 -22.66
C THR A 16 7.40 -13.05 -22.55
N ASP A 17 8.04 -13.62 -21.54
CA ASP A 17 8.04 -15.05 -21.26
C ASP A 17 7.33 -15.35 -19.92
N TYR A 18 6.31 -16.17 -19.97
CA TYR A 18 5.41 -16.43 -18.85
C TYR A 18 5.65 -17.77 -18.16
N ALA A 19 6.62 -18.58 -18.63
CA ALA A 19 6.99 -19.78 -17.92
C ALA A 19 7.71 -19.42 -16.59
N PRO A 20 7.43 -20.14 -15.49
CA PRO A 20 8.12 -19.93 -14.23
C PRO A 20 9.63 -20.12 -14.36
N CYS A 21 10.40 -19.24 -13.73
CA CYS A 21 11.85 -19.30 -13.69
C CYS A 21 12.32 -19.33 -12.23
N VAL A 22 12.97 -20.41 -11.83
CA VAL A 22 13.57 -20.59 -10.50
C VAL A 22 15.08 -20.43 -10.62
N SER A 23 15.64 -19.46 -9.91
CA SER A 23 17.09 -19.20 -9.92
C SER A 23 17.54 -18.61 -8.59
N ALA A 24 18.81 -18.80 -8.24
CA ALA A 24 19.46 -18.10 -7.14
C ALA A 24 19.68 -16.60 -7.46
N ASP A 25 19.77 -16.24 -8.75
CA ASP A 25 19.85 -14.86 -9.24
C ASP A 25 18.87 -14.62 -10.40
N PRO A 26 17.55 -14.55 -10.13
CA PRO A 26 16.56 -14.33 -11.18
C PRO A 26 16.72 -13.00 -11.92
N ARG A 27 17.40 -12.00 -11.34
CA ARG A 27 17.70 -10.73 -12.02
C ARG A 27 18.57 -10.93 -13.27
N ARG A 28 19.46 -11.89 -13.23
CA ARG A 28 20.32 -12.24 -14.37
C ARG A 28 19.71 -13.33 -15.24
N ASP A 29 19.17 -14.37 -14.60
CA ASP A 29 18.79 -15.59 -15.32
C ASP A 29 17.37 -15.57 -15.84
N CYS A 30 16.50 -14.68 -15.31
CA CYS A 30 15.07 -14.62 -15.60
C CYS A 30 14.61 -13.24 -16.13
N VAL A 31 15.46 -12.51 -16.85
CA VAL A 31 15.25 -11.09 -17.24
C VAL A 31 13.92 -10.86 -17.95
N HIS A 32 13.49 -11.75 -18.84
CA HIS A 32 12.26 -11.61 -19.62
C HIS A 32 11.06 -12.37 -19.00
N ARG A 33 11.26 -13.03 -17.87
CA ARG A 33 10.22 -13.85 -17.21
C ARG A 33 9.26 -13.00 -16.41
N ALA A 34 7.96 -13.25 -16.57
CA ALA A 34 6.91 -12.65 -15.76
C ALA A 34 6.76 -13.34 -14.39
N ILE A 35 7.30 -14.55 -14.21
CA ILE A 35 7.20 -15.35 -12.99
C ILE A 35 8.62 -15.74 -12.58
N GLN A 36 9.09 -15.15 -11.48
CA GLN A 36 10.44 -15.30 -10.94
C GLN A 36 10.39 -15.83 -9.51
N GLU A 37 11.01 -16.97 -9.24
CA GLU A 37 11.03 -17.57 -7.92
C GLU A 37 12.45 -17.61 -7.36
N TRP A 38 12.63 -17.00 -6.19
CA TRP A 38 13.81 -17.16 -5.34
C TRP A 38 13.60 -18.39 -4.47
N PRO A 39 14.42 -19.45 -4.64
CA PRO A 39 14.32 -20.64 -3.80
C PRO A 39 14.71 -20.31 -2.35
N ALA A 40 14.17 -21.06 -1.39
CA ALA A 40 14.64 -20.98 -0.02
C ALA A 40 16.09 -21.50 0.05
N GLY A 41 16.98 -20.68 0.64
CA GLY A 41 18.35 -21.06 0.98
C GLY A 41 18.48 -21.46 2.45
N ALA A 42 19.69 -21.82 2.87
CA ALA A 42 19.96 -22.18 4.27
C ALA A 42 19.64 -21.06 5.28
N ALA A 43 19.81 -19.81 4.88
CA ALA A 43 19.62 -18.63 5.74
C ALA A 43 18.54 -17.66 5.24
N THR A 44 17.96 -17.87 4.05
CA THR A 44 17.00 -16.96 3.43
C THR A 44 15.76 -17.70 3.00
N PRO A 45 14.56 -17.31 3.47
CA PRO A 45 13.32 -17.87 2.97
C PRO A 45 13.08 -17.46 1.52
N GLY A 46 12.56 -18.40 0.72
CA GLY A 46 12.22 -18.14 -0.67
C GLY A 46 10.95 -17.27 -0.79
N PHE A 47 10.88 -16.51 -1.88
CA PHE A 47 9.69 -15.75 -2.25
C PHE A 47 9.43 -15.84 -3.76
N LEU A 48 8.24 -15.47 -4.17
CA LEU A 48 7.81 -15.40 -5.56
C LEU A 48 7.62 -13.94 -5.95
N LEU A 49 8.17 -13.51 -7.08
CA LEU A 49 7.88 -12.24 -7.73
C LEU A 49 7.19 -12.51 -9.05
N THR A 50 6.06 -11.86 -9.27
CA THR A 50 5.31 -11.89 -10.53
C THR A 50 5.15 -10.49 -11.08
N LEU A 51 5.07 -10.36 -12.40
CA LEU A 51 4.95 -9.08 -13.09
C LEU A 51 3.80 -9.13 -14.10
N VAL A 52 2.96 -8.08 -14.07
CA VAL A 52 1.89 -7.87 -15.06
C VAL A 52 2.04 -6.46 -15.59
N GLU A 53 1.94 -6.30 -16.92
CA GLU A 53 2.20 -5.03 -17.59
C GLU A 53 0.95 -4.49 -18.30
N LEU A 54 0.75 -3.18 -18.16
CA LEU A 54 -0.36 -2.44 -18.75
C LEU A 54 0.17 -1.29 -19.64
N ASP A 55 -0.60 -0.96 -20.65
CA ASP A 55 -0.35 0.20 -21.50
C ASP A 55 -0.87 1.52 -20.89
N ASP A 56 -0.68 2.63 -21.62
CA ASP A 56 -1.13 3.97 -21.20
C ASP A 56 -2.66 4.15 -21.19
N GLN A 57 -3.41 3.22 -21.74
CA GLN A 57 -4.87 3.23 -21.69
C GLN A 57 -5.42 2.29 -20.61
N GLY A 58 -4.52 1.66 -19.81
CA GLY A 58 -4.88 0.71 -18.78
C GLY A 58 -5.26 -0.66 -19.29
N GLN A 59 -4.90 -0.99 -20.53
CA GLN A 59 -5.12 -2.32 -21.08
C GLN A 59 -3.91 -3.20 -20.80
N LEU A 60 -4.15 -4.49 -20.58
CA LEU A 60 -3.07 -5.47 -20.48
C LEU A 60 -2.32 -5.54 -21.82
N PHE A 61 -0.99 -5.51 -21.78
CA PHE A 61 -0.19 -5.74 -22.97
C PHE A 61 -0.48 -7.11 -23.58
N ASP A 62 -0.61 -8.12 -22.72
CA ASP A 62 -0.98 -9.48 -23.10
C ASP A 62 -1.81 -10.12 -21.98
N ARG A 63 -3.00 -10.58 -22.32
CA ARG A 63 -3.87 -11.30 -21.37
C ARG A 63 -3.25 -12.62 -20.92
N GLY A 64 -2.48 -13.28 -21.81
CA GLY A 64 -1.75 -14.50 -21.49
C GLY A 64 -0.75 -14.32 -20.34
N GLN A 65 -0.14 -13.13 -20.20
CA GLN A 65 0.72 -12.80 -19.06
C GLN A 65 -0.08 -12.85 -17.75
N LEU A 66 -1.22 -12.16 -17.70
CA LEU A 66 -2.08 -12.16 -16.49
C LEU A 66 -2.59 -13.55 -16.16
N ASP A 67 -3.06 -14.30 -17.17
CA ASP A 67 -3.62 -15.64 -16.96
C ASP A 67 -2.55 -16.60 -16.43
N ALA A 68 -1.33 -16.58 -16.96
CA ALA A 68 -0.21 -17.40 -16.49
C ALA A 68 0.19 -17.03 -15.05
N VAL A 69 0.30 -15.73 -14.73
CA VAL A 69 0.61 -15.25 -13.38
C VAL A 69 -0.44 -15.70 -12.38
N LEU A 70 -1.73 -15.49 -12.68
CA LEU A 70 -2.81 -15.86 -11.77
C LEU A 70 -2.95 -17.40 -11.62
N ALA A 71 -2.74 -18.16 -12.69
CA ALA A 71 -2.70 -19.62 -12.62
C ALA A 71 -1.57 -20.11 -11.69
N HIS A 72 -0.38 -19.49 -11.79
CA HIS A 72 0.75 -19.84 -10.93
C HIS A 72 0.48 -19.48 -9.46
N ILE A 73 -0.05 -18.30 -9.18
CA ILE A 73 -0.48 -17.89 -7.81
C ILE A 73 -1.55 -18.84 -7.29
N GLY A 74 -2.54 -19.22 -8.11
CA GLY A 74 -3.56 -20.21 -7.79
C GLY A 74 -2.98 -21.56 -7.41
N HIS A 75 -1.95 -22.00 -8.14
CA HIS A 75 -1.22 -23.25 -7.83
C HIS A 75 -0.52 -23.20 -6.47
N VAL A 76 0.11 -22.06 -6.12
CA VAL A 76 0.71 -21.85 -4.80
C VAL A 76 -0.37 -21.83 -3.72
N SER A 77 -1.45 -21.10 -3.94
CA SER A 77 -2.56 -20.97 -2.97
C SER A 77 -3.25 -22.30 -2.67
N ALA A 78 -3.31 -23.21 -3.63
CA ALA A 78 -3.89 -24.54 -3.41
C ALA A 78 -3.08 -25.40 -2.43
N ARG A 79 -1.79 -25.11 -2.23
CA ARG A 79 -0.86 -25.93 -1.44
C ARG A 79 -0.55 -25.34 -0.06
N GLN A 80 -0.50 -24.02 0.06
CA GLN A 80 -0.11 -23.34 1.29
C GLN A 80 -0.73 -21.94 1.36
N ASP A 81 -0.80 -21.41 2.58
CA ASP A 81 -1.18 -20.01 2.78
C ASP A 81 -0.14 -19.07 2.20
N PHE A 82 -0.58 -17.89 1.77
CA PHE A 82 0.29 -16.89 1.18
C PHE A 82 0.06 -15.49 1.75
N LEU A 83 1.10 -14.66 1.63
CA LEU A 83 1.05 -13.23 1.83
C LEU A 83 1.40 -12.56 0.50
N ALA A 84 0.38 -12.12 -0.23
CA ALA A 84 0.56 -11.43 -1.49
C ALA A 84 0.66 -9.92 -1.26
N VAL A 85 1.69 -9.29 -1.84
CA VAL A 85 1.87 -7.84 -1.88
C VAL A 85 1.88 -7.40 -3.33
N VAL A 86 0.89 -6.61 -3.73
CA VAL A 86 0.84 -5.95 -5.03
C VAL A 86 1.51 -4.59 -4.90
N PHE A 87 2.43 -4.25 -5.80
CA PHE A 87 3.04 -2.93 -5.86
C PHE A 87 2.75 -2.26 -7.20
N VAL A 88 2.16 -1.05 -7.15
CA VAL A 88 1.89 -0.20 -8.31
C VAL A 88 2.81 1.00 -8.23
N HIS A 89 3.79 1.05 -9.14
CA HIS A 89 4.82 2.09 -9.13
C HIS A 89 4.32 3.46 -9.57
N GLY A 90 5.10 4.48 -9.25
CA GLY A 90 4.83 5.87 -9.60
C GLY A 90 5.34 6.25 -11.00
N TRP A 91 5.42 7.57 -11.21
CA TRP A 91 5.95 8.16 -12.42
C TRP A 91 7.45 7.84 -12.59
N LYS A 92 7.92 7.76 -13.84
CA LYS A 92 9.30 7.48 -14.27
C LYS A 92 9.78 6.04 -14.10
N HIS A 93 8.92 5.11 -13.72
CA HIS A 93 9.25 3.70 -13.54
C HIS A 93 8.52 2.80 -14.54
N ASN A 94 8.95 1.55 -14.65
CA ASN A 94 8.37 0.52 -15.49
C ASN A 94 8.77 -0.89 -15.01
N ALA A 95 8.42 -1.94 -15.77
CA ALA A 95 8.76 -3.32 -15.43
C ALA A 95 10.12 -3.79 -15.99
N GLN A 96 10.96 -2.88 -16.50
CA GLN A 96 12.27 -3.24 -17.04
C GLN A 96 13.21 -3.74 -15.92
N GLU A 97 14.13 -4.63 -16.27
CA GLU A 97 15.20 -5.03 -15.35
C GLU A 97 16.13 -3.84 -15.07
N GLY A 98 16.49 -3.66 -13.77
CA GLY A 98 17.27 -2.52 -13.31
C GLY A 98 16.44 -1.26 -13.01
N ASP A 99 15.10 -1.35 -13.04
CA ASP A 99 14.26 -0.29 -12.47
C ASP A 99 14.40 -0.27 -10.95
N ASP A 100 14.71 0.90 -10.38
CA ASP A 100 14.99 1.05 -8.94
C ASP A 100 13.82 0.60 -8.06
N ASN A 101 12.56 0.89 -8.45
CA ASN A 101 11.38 0.46 -7.69
C ASN A 101 11.22 -1.06 -7.71
N LEU A 102 11.51 -1.70 -8.84
CA LEU A 102 11.47 -3.15 -8.95
C LEU A 102 12.55 -3.80 -8.07
N ASP A 103 13.76 -3.22 -8.04
CA ASP A 103 14.88 -3.73 -7.23
C ASP A 103 14.62 -3.54 -5.72
N HIS A 104 14.11 -2.39 -5.31
CA HIS A 104 13.70 -2.18 -3.92
C HIS A 104 12.54 -3.09 -3.51
N PHE A 105 11.55 -3.29 -4.41
CA PHE A 105 10.45 -4.20 -4.12
C PHE A 105 10.92 -5.64 -3.88
N ARG A 106 11.90 -6.14 -4.64
CA ARG A 106 12.54 -7.44 -4.40
C ARG A 106 13.15 -7.53 -3.00
N GLN A 107 13.86 -6.47 -2.56
CA GLN A 107 14.47 -6.41 -1.23
C GLN A 107 13.40 -6.40 -0.12
N VAL A 108 12.32 -5.65 -0.31
CA VAL A 108 11.18 -5.64 0.62
C VAL A 108 10.55 -7.02 0.74
N LEU A 109 10.34 -7.74 -0.38
CA LEU A 109 9.80 -9.10 -0.36
C LEU A 109 10.72 -10.07 0.38
N ALA A 110 12.03 -9.99 0.19
CA ALA A 110 13.01 -10.83 0.90
C ALA A 110 12.96 -10.57 2.41
N ARG A 111 12.95 -9.29 2.85
CA ARG A 111 12.85 -8.92 4.27
C ARG A 111 11.50 -9.34 4.88
N LEU A 112 10.43 -9.19 4.12
CA LEU A 112 9.09 -9.60 4.56
C LEU A 112 9.02 -11.12 4.72
N ALA A 113 9.59 -11.89 3.79
CA ALA A 113 9.65 -13.35 3.87
C ALA A 113 10.45 -13.81 5.11
N ALA A 114 11.57 -13.16 5.41
CA ALA A 114 12.37 -13.47 6.59
C ALA A 114 11.61 -13.15 7.89
N THR A 115 10.90 -12.03 7.95
CA THR A 115 10.10 -11.66 9.13
C THR A 115 8.88 -12.56 9.30
N GLU A 116 8.19 -12.91 8.20
CA GLU A 116 7.06 -13.85 8.21
C GLU A 116 7.48 -15.24 8.69
N GLN A 117 8.62 -15.74 8.23
CA GLN A 117 9.15 -17.03 8.68
C GLN A 117 9.45 -17.01 10.18
N ALA A 118 10.14 -15.98 10.68
CA ALA A 118 10.47 -15.84 12.09
C ALA A 118 9.20 -15.70 12.96
N LEU A 119 8.24 -14.89 12.51
CA LEU A 119 6.96 -14.70 13.19
C LEU A 119 6.17 -16.00 13.26
N SER A 120 6.05 -16.71 12.16
CA SER A 120 5.31 -17.97 12.08
C SER A 120 5.96 -19.05 12.92
N ALA A 121 7.30 -19.15 12.92
CA ALA A 121 8.04 -20.06 13.79
C ALA A 121 7.79 -19.77 15.27
N ALA A 122 7.88 -18.49 15.69
CA ALA A 122 7.59 -18.06 17.06
C ALA A 122 6.13 -18.32 17.49
N GLN A 123 5.19 -18.26 16.55
CA GLN A 123 3.78 -18.55 16.77
C GLN A 123 3.45 -20.06 16.72
N GLY A 124 4.37 -20.92 16.29
CA GLY A 124 4.15 -22.35 16.12
C GLY A 124 3.17 -22.68 15.00
N VAL A 125 3.20 -21.94 13.89
CA VAL A 125 2.34 -22.14 12.71
C VAL A 125 3.19 -22.20 11.44
N ALA A 126 2.62 -22.76 10.34
CA ALA A 126 3.29 -22.77 9.05
C ALA A 126 3.48 -21.35 8.51
N ALA A 127 4.66 -21.04 7.97
CA ALA A 127 4.92 -19.77 7.33
C ALA A 127 4.13 -19.63 6.02
N ARG A 128 3.61 -18.43 5.75
CA ARG A 128 2.96 -18.09 4.47
C ARG A 128 4.02 -17.90 3.39
N LYS A 129 3.74 -18.34 2.17
CA LYS A 129 4.58 -18.00 1.02
C LYS A 129 4.41 -16.52 0.70
N VAL A 130 5.51 -15.76 0.72
CA VAL A 130 5.47 -14.36 0.29
C VAL A 130 5.46 -14.30 -1.24
N ILE A 131 4.50 -13.56 -1.80
CA ILE A 131 4.28 -13.37 -3.22
C ILE A 131 4.25 -11.88 -3.50
N GLY A 132 5.14 -11.39 -4.35
CA GLY A 132 5.08 -10.05 -4.92
C GLY A 132 4.36 -10.08 -6.27
N LEU A 133 3.52 -9.09 -6.53
CA LEU A 133 3.03 -8.80 -7.87
C LEU A 133 3.35 -7.34 -8.19
N PHE A 134 4.26 -7.12 -9.13
CA PHE A 134 4.62 -5.80 -9.63
C PHE A 134 3.73 -5.46 -10.82
N LEU A 135 2.90 -4.42 -10.69
CA LEU A 135 2.09 -3.89 -11.79
C LEU A 135 2.88 -2.82 -12.52
N GLY A 136 3.44 -3.21 -13.66
CA GLY A 136 4.18 -2.33 -14.56
C GLY A 136 3.22 -1.55 -15.46
N TRP A 137 3.41 -0.24 -15.57
CA TRP A 137 2.78 0.61 -16.56
C TRP A 137 3.78 1.66 -17.04
N ARG A 138 3.57 2.29 -18.19
CA ARG A 138 4.54 3.26 -18.68
C ARG A 138 4.43 4.57 -17.92
N GLY A 139 5.17 4.70 -16.82
CA GLY A 139 5.22 5.90 -16.00
C GLY A 139 5.90 7.09 -16.69
N LEU A 140 6.92 6.86 -17.53
CA LEU A 140 7.65 7.89 -18.27
C LEU A 140 7.34 7.83 -19.78
N SER A 141 6.77 8.91 -20.36
CA SER A 141 6.48 8.99 -21.79
C SER A 141 7.45 9.88 -22.58
N VAL A 142 8.13 10.81 -21.91
CA VAL A 142 9.06 11.77 -22.53
C VAL A 142 10.33 11.88 -21.70
N SER A 143 11.48 11.75 -22.36
CA SER A 143 12.81 11.83 -21.72
C SER A 143 13.41 13.24 -21.73
N ALA A 144 12.78 14.24 -22.36
CA ALA A 144 13.30 15.61 -22.46
C ALA A 144 13.08 16.38 -21.14
N PRO A 145 14.12 16.93 -20.49
CA PRO A 145 14.03 17.50 -19.14
C PRO A 145 12.98 18.60 -18.97
N LEU A 146 12.81 19.49 -19.97
CA LEU A 146 11.83 20.58 -19.94
C LEU A 146 10.38 20.14 -20.23
N ALA A 147 10.19 19.00 -20.91
CA ALA A 147 8.87 18.48 -21.22
C ALA A 147 8.31 17.57 -20.12
N VAL A 148 9.14 17.09 -19.21
CA VAL A 148 8.77 16.18 -18.11
C VAL A 148 7.71 16.81 -17.20
N GLU A 149 7.84 18.09 -16.85
CA GLU A 149 6.89 18.82 -16.00
C GLU A 149 5.54 19.06 -16.69
N LEU A 150 5.54 19.30 -18.01
CA LEU A 150 4.32 19.45 -18.80
C LEU A 150 3.54 18.12 -18.95
N THR A 151 4.24 16.98 -18.86
CA THR A 151 3.59 15.67 -18.95
C THR A 151 2.95 15.22 -17.63
N PHE A 152 3.14 15.92 -16.52
CA PHE A 152 2.54 15.58 -15.22
C PHE A 152 1.01 15.43 -15.31
N TRP A 153 0.33 16.36 -15.97
CA TRP A 153 -1.13 16.34 -16.12
C TRP A 153 -1.63 15.25 -17.07
N ASP A 154 -0.87 14.98 -18.13
CA ASP A 154 -1.16 13.86 -19.02
C ASP A 154 -1.01 12.53 -18.26
N ARG A 155 -0.02 12.42 -17.39
CA ARG A 155 0.18 11.22 -16.56
C ARG A 155 -0.91 11.03 -15.50
N LYS A 156 -1.49 12.09 -14.96
CA LYS A 156 -2.65 11.99 -14.09
C LYS A 156 -3.85 11.38 -14.82
N ASN A 157 -4.17 11.87 -16.02
CA ASN A 157 -5.24 11.29 -16.84
C ASN A 157 -4.95 9.82 -17.19
N THR A 158 -3.69 9.50 -17.50
CA THR A 158 -3.25 8.13 -17.71
C THR A 158 -3.45 7.28 -16.47
N ALA A 159 -3.04 7.74 -15.29
CA ALA A 159 -3.23 7.01 -14.03
C ALA A 159 -4.72 6.69 -13.75
N GLN A 160 -5.63 7.62 -14.04
CA GLN A 160 -7.07 7.37 -13.93
C GLN A 160 -7.55 6.31 -14.92
N LYS A 161 -7.12 6.36 -16.19
CA LYS A 161 -7.45 5.34 -17.19
C LYS A 161 -6.91 3.96 -16.79
N VAL A 162 -5.67 3.88 -16.34
CA VAL A 162 -5.03 2.65 -15.84
C VAL A 162 -5.81 2.08 -14.65
N GLY A 163 -6.23 2.93 -13.71
CA GLY A 163 -7.02 2.53 -12.55
C GLY A 163 -8.40 1.99 -12.92
N HIS A 164 -9.08 2.60 -13.88
CA HIS A 164 -10.40 2.12 -14.36
C HIS A 164 -10.31 0.89 -15.29
N GLY A 165 -9.13 0.56 -15.82
CA GLY A 165 -8.89 -0.52 -16.75
C GLY A 165 -8.45 -1.83 -16.11
N GLY A 166 -7.38 -2.42 -16.64
CA GLY A 166 -6.87 -3.74 -16.28
C GLY A 166 -6.46 -3.90 -14.82
N VAL A 167 -6.08 -2.82 -14.12
CA VAL A 167 -5.72 -2.88 -12.70
C VAL A 167 -6.88 -3.39 -11.85
N THR A 168 -8.11 -2.90 -12.08
CA THR A 168 -9.30 -3.38 -11.36
C THR A 168 -9.51 -4.88 -11.61
N GLU A 169 -9.33 -5.36 -12.84
CA GLU A 169 -9.42 -6.80 -13.16
C GLU A 169 -8.35 -7.61 -12.40
N VAL A 170 -7.09 -7.21 -12.49
CA VAL A 170 -5.97 -7.89 -11.81
C VAL A 170 -6.23 -8.01 -10.32
N LEU A 171 -6.55 -6.90 -9.66
CA LEU A 171 -6.79 -6.87 -8.22
C LEU A 171 -8.00 -7.71 -7.83
N SER A 172 -9.10 -7.63 -8.58
CA SER A 172 -10.32 -8.40 -8.30
C SER A 172 -10.09 -9.90 -8.44
N ARG A 173 -9.38 -10.34 -9.48
CA ARG A 173 -9.04 -11.76 -9.66
C ARG A 173 -8.11 -12.28 -8.57
N LEU A 174 -7.17 -11.46 -8.09
CA LEU A 174 -6.34 -11.82 -6.93
C LEU A 174 -7.16 -11.93 -5.65
N GLU A 175 -8.12 -11.03 -5.43
CA GLU A 175 -9.00 -11.10 -4.27
C GLU A 175 -9.87 -12.37 -4.30
N VAL A 176 -10.31 -12.81 -5.49
CA VAL A 176 -11.02 -14.07 -5.67
C VAL A 176 -10.14 -15.27 -5.26
N ILE A 177 -8.87 -15.32 -5.72
CA ILE A 177 -7.92 -16.37 -5.32
C ILE A 177 -7.72 -16.37 -3.79
N ARG A 178 -7.54 -15.19 -3.20
CA ARG A 178 -7.37 -15.04 -1.74
C ARG A 178 -8.60 -15.55 -0.97
N ARG A 179 -9.82 -15.33 -1.49
CA ARG A 179 -11.07 -15.74 -0.83
C ARG A 179 -11.50 -17.17 -1.12
N ALA A 180 -10.92 -17.81 -2.14
CA ALA A 180 -11.30 -19.17 -2.55
C ALA A 180 -10.93 -20.27 -1.53
N ARG A 181 -10.08 -19.95 -0.55
CA ARG A 181 -9.71 -20.88 0.53
C ARG A 181 -10.80 -20.96 1.59
N THR A 182 -10.98 -22.14 2.15
CA THR A 182 -12.04 -22.45 3.12
C THR A 182 -11.89 -21.58 4.38
N ALA A 183 -12.98 -20.93 4.79
CA ALA A 183 -13.03 -20.15 6.02
C ALA A 183 -12.68 -21.00 7.25
N GLY A 184 -11.85 -20.46 8.16
CA GLY A 184 -11.53 -21.05 9.46
C GLY A 184 -10.09 -21.53 9.63
N GLN A 185 -9.35 -21.78 8.55
CA GLN A 185 -7.92 -22.13 8.61
C GLN A 185 -7.07 -21.32 7.63
N ASP A 186 -7.70 -20.41 6.86
CA ASP A 186 -7.02 -19.61 5.85
C ASP A 186 -6.33 -18.39 6.48
N ARG A 187 -5.01 -18.41 6.43
CA ARG A 187 -4.16 -17.28 6.84
C ARG A 187 -3.66 -16.47 5.65
N SER A 188 -4.12 -16.75 4.44
CA SER A 188 -3.73 -16.01 3.24
C SER A 188 -4.15 -14.55 3.33
N ARG A 189 -3.29 -13.66 2.88
CA ARG A 189 -3.50 -12.21 2.95
C ARG A 189 -3.13 -11.56 1.62
N LEU A 190 -3.83 -10.47 1.31
CA LEU A 190 -3.61 -9.65 0.13
C LEU A 190 -3.45 -8.19 0.55
N VAL A 191 -2.29 -7.62 0.22
CA VAL A 191 -1.94 -6.22 0.46
C VAL A 191 -1.68 -5.53 -0.86
N ILE A 192 -2.19 -4.31 -1.02
CA ILE A 192 -1.98 -3.50 -2.22
C ILE A 192 -1.21 -2.24 -1.81
N VAL A 193 -0.11 -1.94 -2.48
CA VAL A 193 0.73 -0.77 -2.24
C VAL A 193 0.82 0.06 -3.52
N GLY A 194 0.52 1.35 -3.45
CA GLY A 194 0.66 2.28 -4.56
C GLY A 194 1.52 3.48 -4.18
N HIS A 195 2.51 3.83 -5.01
CA HIS A 195 3.35 5.01 -4.82
C HIS A 195 3.00 6.10 -5.82
N SER A 196 2.88 7.36 -5.37
CA SER A 196 2.69 8.52 -6.25
C SER A 196 1.46 8.38 -7.16
N PHE A 197 1.61 8.43 -8.48
CA PHE A 197 0.55 8.10 -9.45
C PHE A 197 0.09 6.64 -9.36
N GLY A 198 0.94 5.69 -8.95
CA GLY A 198 0.49 4.34 -8.62
C GLY A 198 -0.51 4.32 -7.47
N GLY A 199 -0.36 5.23 -6.50
CA GLY A 199 -1.35 5.47 -5.46
C GLY A 199 -2.67 6.02 -6.01
N ALA A 200 -2.62 6.92 -7.01
CA ALA A 200 -3.81 7.40 -7.71
C ALA A 200 -4.50 6.28 -8.50
N VAL A 201 -3.73 5.43 -9.20
CA VAL A 201 -4.23 4.23 -9.91
C VAL A 201 -4.98 3.31 -8.93
N VAL A 202 -4.35 2.96 -7.82
CA VAL A 202 -4.96 2.08 -6.81
C VAL A 202 -6.23 2.70 -6.22
N TYR A 203 -6.21 3.98 -5.86
CA TYR A 203 -7.39 4.62 -5.29
C TYR A 203 -8.53 4.76 -6.30
N THR A 204 -8.22 5.03 -7.57
CA THR A 204 -9.20 5.04 -8.67
C THR A 204 -9.88 3.67 -8.83
N ALA A 205 -9.11 2.58 -8.74
CA ALA A 205 -9.64 1.21 -8.85
C ALA A 205 -10.48 0.79 -7.64
N LEU A 206 -10.11 1.23 -6.42
CA LEU A 206 -10.62 0.64 -5.18
C LEU A 206 -11.45 1.59 -4.32
N GLY A 207 -11.41 2.92 -4.53
CA GLY A 207 -12.01 3.90 -3.63
C GLY A 207 -13.51 3.67 -3.41
N GLN A 208 -14.28 3.45 -4.47
CA GLN A 208 -15.72 3.16 -4.39
C GLN A 208 -16.00 1.80 -3.71
N ILE A 209 -15.15 0.81 -3.92
CA ILE A 209 -15.28 -0.51 -3.27
C ILE A 209 -15.05 -0.38 -1.77
N LEU A 210 -14.05 0.38 -1.35
CA LEU A 210 -13.75 0.64 0.06
C LEU A 210 -14.91 1.37 0.74
N GLU A 211 -15.48 2.39 0.09
CA GLU A 211 -16.65 3.12 0.59
C GLU A 211 -17.88 2.22 0.71
N ALA A 212 -18.20 1.46 -0.33
CA ALA A 212 -19.32 0.53 -0.32
C ALA A 212 -19.20 -0.53 0.79
N ARG A 213 -18.00 -1.09 0.99
CA ARG A 213 -17.76 -2.08 2.06
C ARG A 213 -17.82 -1.45 3.46
N PHE A 214 -17.36 -0.21 3.61
CA PHE A 214 -17.51 0.51 4.87
C PHE A 214 -18.99 0.74 5.21
N LEU A 215 -19.79 1.22 4.27
CA LEU A 215 -21.22 1.46 4.46
C LEU A 215 -21.98 0.17 4.74
N ALA A 216 -21.62 -0.94 4.08
CA ALA A 216 -22.19 -2.26 4.35
C ALA A 216 -21.89 -2.79 5.76
N ALA A 217 -20.76 -2.37 6.37
CA ALA A 217 -20.43 -2.70 7.76
C ALA A 217 -21.16 -1.83 8.79
N GLY A 218 -22.03 -0.91 8.35
CA GLY A 218 -22.77 0.00 9.22
C GLY A 218 -21.95 1.22 9.65
N ALA A 219 -22.32 2.37 9.13
CA ALA A 219 -21.62 3.63 9.40
C ALA A 219 -21.87 4.20 10.81
N ALA A 220 -22.89 3.73 11.53
CA ALA A 220 -23.28 4.24 12.85
C ALA A 220 -23.03 3.24 13.98
N GLY A 221 -22.46 3.72 15.09
CA GLY A 221 -22.27 2.95 16.32
C GLY A 221 -21.17 1.89 16.23
N ALA A 222 -21.23 0.89 17.12
CA ALA A 222 -20.30 -0.25 17.16
C ALA A 222 -20.77 -1.38 16.22
N GLY A 223 -20.84 -1.11 14.92
CA GLY A 223 -21.15 -2.13 13.91
C GLY A 223 -20.01 -3.15 13.75
N PRO A 224 -20.20 -4.17 12.89
CA PRO A 224 -19.14 -5.14 12.59
C PRO A 224 -17.89 -4.46 12.01
N ASP A 225 -16.77 -5.18 12.00
CA ASP A 225 -15.51 -4.71 11.44
C ASP A 225 -15.67 -4.24 9.99
N ALA A 226 -15.15 -3.05 9.71
CA ALA A 226 -15.08 -2.56 8.35
C ALA A 226 -14.20 -3.47 7.51
N GLN A 227 -14.72 -3.91 6.37
CA GLN A 227 -14.01 -4.76 5.42
C GLN A 227 -13.26 -3.90 4.41
N GLY A 228 -11.99 -4.25 4.16
CA GLY A 228 -11.19 -3.64 3.11
C GLY A 228 -11.32 -4.34 1.77
N PHE A 229 -10.54 -3.88 0.80
CA PHE A 229 -10.20 -4.67 -0.38
C PHE A 229 -8.91 -5.45 -0.07
N GLY A 230 -8.92 -6.76 -0.26
CA GLY A 230 -7.89 -7.58 0.37
C GLY A 230 -7.91 -7.41 1.89
N ASP A 231 -6.73 -7.29 2.48
CA ASP A 231 -6.56 -7.09 3.92
C ASP A 231 -6.05 -5.68 4.27
N LEU A 232 -5.25 -5.06 3.38
CA LEU A 232 -4.73 -3.69 3.56
C LEU A 232 -4.44 -3.04 2.20
N VAL A 233 -4.78 -1.75 2.09
CA VAL A 233 -4.34 -0.87 1.00
C VAL A 233 -3.41 0.20 1.58
N VAL A 234 -2.23 0.38 0.99
CA VAL A 234 -1.24 1.39 1.39
C VAL A 234 -0.96 2.31 0.21
N LEU A 235 -1.07 3.62 0.43
CA LEU A 235 -0.79 4.64 -0.58
C LEU A 235 0.31 5.56 -0.06
N VAL A 236 1.46 5.58 -0.73
CA VAL A 236 2.61 6.39 -0.32
C VAL A 236 2.75 7.59 -1.25
N ASN A 237 2.76 8.80 -0.68
CA ASN A 237 2.79 10.07 -1.42
C ASN A 237 1.79 10.12 -2.60
N PRO A 238 0.52 9.70 -2.43
CA PRO A 238 -0.38 9.49 -3.54
C PRO A 238 -0.78 10.80 -4.22
N ALA A 239 -0.82 10.79 -5.56
CA ALA A 239 -1.08 11.96 -6.40
C ALA A 239 -2.55 12.03 -6.86
N PHE A 240 -3.50 12.12 -5.90
CA PHE A 240 -4.92 12.37 -6.20
C PHE A 240 -5.54 13.37 -5.22
N GLU A 241 -6.64 14.00 -5.62
CA GLU A 241 -7.31 15.06 -4.89
C GLU A 241 -7.92 14.56 -3.57
N ALA A 242 -7.78 15.34 -2.51
CA ALA A 242 -8.43 15.06 -1.23
C ALA A 242 -9.96 14.94 -1.35
N LEU A 243 -10.57 15.65 -2.30
CA LEU A 243 -12.02 15.61 -2.53
C LEU A 243 -12.51 14.20 -2.87
N LEU A 244 -11.71 13.38 -3.57
CA LEU A 244 -12.06 11.99 -3.89
C LEU A 244 -12.17 11.09 -2.64
N TYR A 245 -11.47 11.46 -1.57
CA TYR A 245 -11.50 10.74 -0.28
C TYR A 245 -12.57 11.28 0.68
N ALA A 246 -13.28 12.35 0.31
CA ALA A 246 -14.18 13.08 1.20
C ALA A 246 -15.25 12.19 1.85
N SER A 247 -16.02 11.45 1.05
CA SER A 247 -17.12 10.60 1.53
C SER A 247 -16.63 9.55 2.53
N LEU A 248 -15.54 8.86 2.21
CA LEU A 248 -14.97 7.83 3.08
C LEU A 248 -14.41 8.43 4.38
N SER A 249 -13.75 9.61 4.29
CA SER A 249 -13.27 10.35 5.46
C SER A 249 -14.42 10.76 6.37
N ASP A 250 -15.51 11.29 5.81
CA ASP A 250 -16.68 11.73 6.56
C ASP A 250 -17.37 10.57 7.26
N ALA A 251 -17.67 9.52 6.52
CA ALA A 251 -18.36 8.35 7.03
C ALA A 251 -17.53 7.66 8.13
N SER A 252 -16.21 7.50 7.93
CA SER A 252 -15.34 6.88 8.93
C SER A 252 -15.13 7.74 10.18
N THR A 253 -15.10 9.07 10.05
CA THR A 253 -15.00 9.99 11.19
C THR A 253 -16.33 10.08 11.95
N ALA A 254 -17.45 9.98 11.28
CA ALA A 254 -18.77 9.96 11.91
C ALA A 254 -18.99 8.73 12.80
N ARG A 255 -18.33 7.62 12.52
CA ARG A 255 -18.35 6.41 13.36
C ARG A 255 -17.53 6.63 14.63
N THR A 256 -18.18 6.63 15.78
CA THR A 256 -17.60 7.01 17.09
C THR A 256 -16.84 5.88 17.78
N ALA A 257 -17.04 4.62 17.36
CA ALA A 257 -16.41 3.46 17.98
C ALA A 257 -16.10 2.37 16.94
N TYR A 258 -14.96 1.73 17.11
CA TYR A 258 -14.52 0.56 16.34
C TYR A 258 -14.21 -0.59 17.31
N ALA A 259 -14.56 -1.81 16.90
CA ALA A 259 -14.31 -3.00 17.72
C ALA A 259 -12.79 -3.21 17.93
N ARG A 260 -12.45 -3.92 18.99
CA ARG A 260 -11.05 -4.30 19.28
C ARG A 260 -10.45 -5.23 18.21
N SER A 261 -11.31 -5.98 17.51
CA SER A 261 -10.95 -6.85 16.37
C SER A 261 -10.58 -6.07 15.11
N GLN A 262 -11.04 -4.80 14.99
CA GLN A 262 -10.82 -3.98 13.79
C GLN A 262 -9.32 -3.82 13.50
N LEU A 263 -8.90 -4.24 12.32
CA LEU A 263 -7.54 -4.05 11.79
C LEU A 263 -7.51 -2.87 10.81
N PRO A 264 -6.33 -2.27 10.54
CA PRO A 264 -6.16 -1.28 9.49
C PRO A 264 -6.64 -1.81 8.14
N VAL A 265 -7.29 -0.95 7.35
CA VAL A 265 -7.85 -1.27 6.03
C VAL A 265 -7.21 -0.42 4.93
N LEU A 266 -7.01 0.87 5.21
CA LEU A 266 -6.35 1.81 4.30
C LEU A 266 -5.37 2.67 5.09
N ALA A 267 -4.16 2.80 4.58
CA ALA A 267 -3.15 3.72 5.10
C ALA A 267 -2.62 4.62 3.98
N ILE A 268 -2.85 5.93 4.11
CA ILE A 268 -2.32 6.96 3.22
C ILE A 268 -1.15 7.61 3.96
N LEU A 269 0.06 7.47 3.44
CA LEU A 269 1.27 8.06 3.99
C LEU A 269 1.72 9.21 3.10
N THR A 270 1.88 10.42 3.65
CA THR A 270 2.37 11.55 2.86
C THR A 270 3.42 12.31 3.64
N SER A 271 4.60 12.47 3.02
CA SER A 271 5.70 13.20 3.61
C SER A 271 5.39 14.69 3.75
N ALA A 272 5.79 15.25 4.88
CA ALA A 272 5.77 16.71 5.09
C ALA A 272 6.69 17.46 4.10
N LYS A 273 7.68 16.78 3.51
CA LYS A 273 8.63 17.33 2.52
C LYS A 273 8.32 16.92 1.07
N ASP A 274 7.19 16.26 0.82
CA ASP A 274 6.78 15.94 -0.54
C ASP A 274 6.35 17.19 -1.30
N THR A 275 7.26 17.78 -2.06
CA THR A 275 7.01 18.99 -2.87
C THR A 275 6.25 18.68 -4.15
N ALA A 276 6.33 17.45 -4.68
CA ALA A 276 5.63 17.08 -5.92
C ALA A 276 4.11 17.10 -5.73
N THR A 277 3.59 16.46 -4.67
CA THR A 277 2.16 16.51 -4.36
C THR A 277 1.76 17.73 -3.53
N GLY A 278 2.71 18.38 -2.84
CA GLY A 278 2.45 19.56 -2.03
C GLY A 278 2.39 20.90 -2.80
N TRP A 279 3.17 21.05 -3.88
CA TRP A 279 3.28 22.29 -4.64
C TRP A 279 2.88 22.16 -6.11
N TRP A 280 3.43 21.18 -6.83
CA TRP A 280 3.17 21.03 -8.26
C TRP A 280 1.75 20.52 -8.54
N PHE A 281 1.23 19.65 -7.70
CA PHE A 281 -0.13 19.17 -7.83
C PHE A 281 -1.17 20.29 -7.65
N PRO A 282 -1.13 21.12 -6.58
CA PRO A 282 -2.05 22.26 -6.44
C PRO A 282 -1.93 23.28 -7.56
N ALA A 283 -0.71 23.60 -8.02
CA ALA A 283 -0.50 24.59 -9.07
C ALA A 283 -1.24 24.25 -10.36
N GLY A 284 -1.18 22.99 -10.80
CA GLY A 284 -1.88 22.59 -11.99
C GLY A 284 -3.40 22.44 -11.81
N ARG A 285 -3.87 21.96 -10.64
CA ARG A 285 -5.31 21.88 -10.35
C ARG A 285 -5.96 23.27 -10.31
N TRP A 286 -5.27 24.27 -9.84
CA TRP A 286 -5.78 25.64 -9.78
C TRP A 286 -6.25 26.16 -11.13
N PHE A 287 -5.55 25.84 -12.23
CA PHE A 287 -5.97 26.21 -13.58
C PHE A 287 -7.16 25.40 -14.08
N SER A 288 -7.23 24.10 -13.79
CA SER A 288 -8.30 23.22 -14.29
C SER A 288 -9.65 23.42 -13.59
N THR A 289 -9.63 23.94 -12.34
CA THR A 289 -10.84 24.15 -11.52
C THR A 289 -11.40 25.58 -11.58
N TRP A 290 -10.86 26.44 -12.46
CA TRP A 290 -11.24 27.86 -12.54
C TRP A 290 -12.74 28.09 -12.74
N PHE A 291 -13.41 27.22 -13.46
CA PHE A 291 -14.84 27.31 -13.76
C PHE A 291 -15.72 26.45 -12.85
N GLU A 292 -15.14 25.75 -11.88
CA GLU A 292 -15.88 24.92 -10.94
C GLU A 292 -16.40 25.73 -9.76
N GLN A 293 -17.64 25.45 -9.34
CA GLN A 293 -18.23 26.09 -8.16
C GLN A 293 -18.01 25.20 -6.95
N HIS A 294 -17.43 25.76 -5.89
CA HIS A 294 -17.12 25.08 -4.65
C HIS A 294 -17.87 25.72 -3.49
N ARG A 295 -18.28 24.91 -2.54
CA ARG A 295 -18.89 25.34 -1.28
C ARG A 295 -17.98 25.09 -0.09
N ASN A 296 -18.28 25.72 1.04
CA ASN A 296 -17.69 25.39 2.32
C ASN A 296 -18.67 24.54 3.11
N GLN A 297 -18.25 23.34 3.50
CA GLN A 297 -19.06 22.45 4.31
C GLN A 297 -18.74 22.64 5.79
N GLN A 298 -19.76 22.51 6.64
CA GLN A 298 -19.62 22.39 8.08
C GLN A 298 -19.70 20.90 8.44
N ARG A 299 -18.60 20.32 8.91
CA ARG A 299 -18.54 18.94 9.38
C ARG A 299 -18.58 18.89 10.88
N PHE A 300 -19.47 18.10 11.45
CA PHE A 300 -19.44 17.80 12.86
C PHE A 300 -18.50 16.63 13.12
N ASN A 301 -17.51 16.84 13.97
CA ASN A 301 -16.62 15.78 14.43
C ASN A 301 -17.11 15.27 15.80
N PRO A 302 -17.65 14.03 15.88
CA PRO A 302 -18.22 13.51 17.11
C PRO A 302 -17.17 13.20 18.18
N VAL A 303 -15.90 13.01 17.79
CA VAL A 303 -14.79 12.75 18.74
C VAL A 303 -14.39 14.03 19.46
N THR A 304 -14.29 15.15 18.73
CA THR A 304 -13.93 16.45 19.31
C THR A 304 -15.13 17.25 19.80
N GLY A 305 -16.37 16.87 19.42
CA GLY A 305 -17.59 17.63 19.68
C GLY A 305 -17.66 18.98 18.93
N ARG A 306 -16.80 19.21 17.95
CA ARG A 306 -16.68 20.51 17.26
C ARG A 306 -17.19 20.43 15.83
N ARG A 307 -17.66 21.58 15.31
CA ARG A 307 -17.90 21.77 13.89
C ARG A 307 -16.65 22.35 13.25
N GLU A 308 -16.17 21.69 12.20
CA GLU A 308 -15.01 22.11 11.44
C GLU A 308 -15.45 22.57 10.05
N ARG A 309 -14.91 23.71 9.61
CA ARG A 309 -15.16 24.21 8.24
C ARG A 309 -14.21 23.52 7.30
N VAL A 310 -14.75 22.82 6.31
CA VAL A 310 -13.98 22.14 5.26
C VAL A 310 -14.27 22.82 3.92
N SER A 311 -13.21 23.35 3.28
CA SER A 311 -13.30 23.98 1.97
C SER A 311 -13.23 22.92 0.88
N GLU A 312 -14.30 22.74 0.07
CA GLU A 312 -14.27 21.85 -1.09
C GLU A 312 -13.20 22.25 -2.09
N ARG A 313 -13.03 23.57 -2.34
CA ARG A 313 -11.95 24.06 -3.20
C ARG A 313 -10.58 23.63 -2.71
N ALA A 314 -10.33 23.76 -1.41
CA ALA A 314 -9.04 23.33 -0.86
C ALA A 314 -8.84 21.81 -0.95
N ALA A 315 -9.91 21.01 -0.80
CA ALA A 315 -9.86 19.56 -0.98
C ALA A 315 -9.67 19.15 -2.44
N ASP A 316 -10.21 19.92 -3.38
CA ASP A 316 -10.09 19.65 -4.82
C ASP A 316 -8.70 20.01 -5.39
N ILE A 317 -8.05 21.04 -4.87
CA ILE A 317 -6.72 21.46 -5.36
C ILE A 317 -5.56 20.80 -4.62
N ARG A 318 -5.77 20.18 -3.46
CA ARG A 318 -4.70 19.54 -2.67
C ARG A 318 -4.72 18.04 -2.82
N ALA A 319 -3.52 17.45 -2.84
CA ALA A 319 -3.41 15.99 -2.71
C ALA A 319 -3.86 15.54 -1.31
N VAL A 320 -4.44 14.32 -1.26
CA VAL A 320 -5.16 13.81 -0.08
C VAL A 320 -4.36 13.87 1.22
N GLY A 321 -3.07 13.56 1.20
CA GLY A 321 -2.23 13.57 2.41
C GLY A 321 -1.78 14.96 2.86
N HIS A 322 -1.88 15.99 1.99
CA HIS A 322 -1.61 17.38 2.34
C HIS A 322 -2.85 18.15 2.78
N PHE A 323 -3.98 17.49 2.90
CA PHE A 323 -5.23 18.09 3.34
C PHE A 323 -5.47 17.79 4.83
N ASP A 324 -5.01 18.70 5.69
CA ASP A 324 -5.04 18.57 7.14
C ASP A 324 -6.38 18.16 7.77
N PRO A 325 -7.58 18.57 7.23
CA PRO A 325 -8.85 18.13 7.80
C PRO A 325 -9.06 16.61 7.78
N TYR A 326 -8.36 15.86 6.91
CA TYR A 326 -8.46 14.40 6.85
C TYR A 326 -7.37 13.66 7.64
N ARG A 327 -6.40 14.38 8.19
CA ARG A 327 -5.28 13.78 8.91
C ARG A 327 -5.75 13.10 10.19
N THR A 328 -5.49 11.81 10.30
CA THR A 328 -5.81 10.98 11.46
C THR A 328 -4.59 10.62 12.29
N HIS A 329 -3.38 10.63 11.70
CA HIS A 329 -2.14 10.24 12.37
C HIS A 329 -0.95 11.10 11.94
N GLU A 330 0.10 11.04 12.75
CA GLU A 330 1.46 11.48 12.42
C GLU A 330 2.45 10.33 12.62
N LEU A 331 3.33 10.10 11.66
CA LEU A 331 4.46 9.17 11.79
C LEU A 331 5.72 10.01 11.97
N ARG A 332 6.31 9.93 13.16
CA ARG A 332 7.50 10.68 13.54
C ARG A 332 8.72 9.78 13.57
N ALA A 333 9.89 10.30 13.21
CA ALA A 333 11.15 9.60 13.41
C ALA A 333 11.41 9.46 14.92
N ALA A 334 11.82 8.26 15.36
CA ALA A 334 12.34 8.07 16.71
C ALA A 334 13.73 8.69 16.80
N ALA A 335 13.98 9.50 17.84
CA ALA A 335 15.23 10.25 17.97
C ALA A 335 16.44 9.35 18.27
N ASP A 336 16.21 8.20 18.84
CA ASP A 336 17.22 7.27 19.40
C ASP A 336 17.53 6.08 18.48
N THR A 337 16.90 5.98 17.31
CA THR A 337 17.05 4.82 16.42
C THR A 337 17.36 5.24 14.99
N SER A 338 18.56 4.94 14.52
CA SER A 338 19.00 5.18 13.14
C SER A 338 18.45 4.14 12.16
N ALA A 339 18.52 4.44 10.85
CA ALA A 339 18.16 3.50 9.79
C ALA A 339 19.01 2.21 9.85
N ALA A 340 20.32 2.32 10.09
CA ALA A 340 21.22 1.19 10.20
C ALA A 340 20.84 0.24 11.37
N GLN A 341 20.51 0.80 12.54
CA GLN A 341 20.05 0.00 13.69
C GLN A 341 18.74 -0.74 13.41
N VAL A 342 17.89 -0.22 12.53
CA VAL A 342 16.65 -0.90 12.11
C VAL A 342 16.97 -2.10 11.22
N GLU A 343 17.93 -1.96 10.30
CA GLU A 343 18.35 -3.05 9.41
C GLU A 343 19.03 -4.19 10.15
N GLU A 344 19.86 -3.89 11.16
CA GLU A 344 20.63 -4.86 11.95
C GLU A 344 19.77 -5.67 12.95
N ARG A 345 18.47 -5.40 13.05
CA ARG A 345 17.59 -6.11 14.00
C ARG A 345 17.54 -7.60 13.74
N THR A 346 17.68 -8.36 14.82
CA THR A 346 17.55 -9.82 14.79
C THR A 346 16.12 -10.26 14.49
N PRO A 347 15.90 -11.49 14.00
CA PRO A 347 14.55 -12.03 13.81
C PRO A 347 13.67 -11.94 15.07
N ALA A 348 14.20 -12.26 16.25
CA ALA A 348 13.48 -12.18 17.52
C ALA A 348 13.05 -10.74 17.85
N GLN A 349 13.93 -9.75 17.65
CA GLN A 349 13.58 -8.34 17.84
C GLN A 349 12.48 -7.86 16.88
N ARG A 350 12.49 -8.35 15.62
CA ARG A 350 11.42 -8.05 14.65
C ARG A 350 10.09 -8.64 15.08
N VAL A 351 10.08 -9.92 15.52
CA VAL A 351 8.88 -10.57 16.05
C VAL A 351 8.31 -9.82 17.24
N HIS A 352 9.16 -9.47 18.21
CA HIS A 352 8.74 -8.71 19.38
C HIS A 352 8.10 -7.37 19.01
N SER A 353 8.70 -6.63 18.08
CA SER A 353 8.15 -5.34 17.64
C SER A 353 6.82 -5.47 16.87
N VAL A 354 6.64 -6.52 16.04
CA VAL A 354 5.34 -6.80 15.40
C VAL A 354 4.27 -7.11 16.43
N MET A 355 4.59 -7.89 17.47
CA MET A 355 3.64 -8.19 18.54
C MET A 355 3.28 -6.95 19.36
N GLY A 356 4.26 -6.08 19.66
CA GLY A 356 4.05 -4.79 20.32
C GLY A 356 3.16 -3.85 19.51
N ALA A 357 3.44 -3.71 18.21
CA ALA A 357 2.62 -2.87 17.32
C ALA A 357 1.16 -3.38 17.24
N GLY A 358 0.96 -4.70 17.15
CA GLY A 358 -0.38 -5.29 17.17
C GLY A 358 -1.13 -5.05 18.48
N ALA A 359 -0.45 -5.13 19.63
CA ALA A 359 -1.02 -4.79 20.93
C ALA A 359 -1.39 -3.29 21.01
N GLY A 360 -0.47 -2.43 20.60
CA GLY A 360 -0.71 -0.98 20.56
C GLY A 360 -1.89 -0.60 19.66
N TRP A 361 -2.11 -1.31 18.56
CA TRP A 361 -3.28 -1.10 17.72
C TRP A 361 -4.59 -1.53 18.41
N GLU A 362 -4.60 -2.65 19.13
CA GLU A 362 -5.79 -3.09 19.89
C GLU A 362 -6.21 -2.09 20.96
N ASP A 363 -5.25 -1.40 21.56
CA ASP A 363 -5.46 -0.40 22.61
C ASP A 363 -5.46 1.04 22.07
N ASP A 364 -5.47 1.20 20.73
CA ASP A 364 -5.42 2.50 20.07
C ASP A 364 -6.65 3.36 20.41
N ALA A 365 -6.36 4.62 20.77
CA ALA A 365 -7.32 5.62 21.20
C ALA A 365 -6.90 7.02 20.70
N PRO A 366 -7.78 8.03 20.71
CA PRO A 366 -7.38 9.40 20.38
C PRO A 366 -6.20 9.87 21.24
N GLY A 367 -5.10 10.30 20.60
CA GLY A 367 -3.86 10.71 21.25
C GLY A 367 -2.91 9.57 21.63
N SER A 368 -3.24 8.31 21.34
CA SER A 368 -2.35 7.17 21.60
C SER A 368 -1.12 7.16 20.68
N ARG A 369 -0.10 6.44 21.12
CA ARG A 369 1.18 6.26 20.40
C ARG A 369 1.48 4.79 20.26
N ILE A 370 1.91 4.39 19.06
CA ILE A 370 2.36 3.03 18.77
C ILE A 370 3.80 3.12 18.29
N GLU A 371 4.69 2.39 18.95
CA GLU A 371 6.11 2.38 18.63
C GLU A 371 6.42 1.33 17.57
N PHE A 372 7.24 1.74 16.60
CA PHE A 372 7.82 0.90 15.56
C PHE A 372 9.34 1.07 15.56
N PRO A 373 10.10 0.13 15.00
CA PRO A 373 11.54 0.32 14.86
C PRO A 373 11.89 1.60 14.09
N GLY A 374 12.49 2.57 14.79
CA GLY A 374 12.90 3.85 14.22
C GLY A 374 11.79 4.86 13.95
N SER A 375 10.54 4.57 14.32
CA SER A 375 9.43 5.52 14.15
C SER A 375 8.32 5.33 15.18
N VAL A 376 7.51 6.36 15.38
CA VAL A 376 6.35 6.36 16.28
C VAL A 376 5.13 6.86 15.52
N LEU A 377 4.06 6.06 15.50
CA LEU A 377 2.76 6.45 14.97
C LEU A 377 1.93 7.06 16.10
N GLU A 378 1.55 8.31 15.94
CA GLU A 378 0.73 9.04 16.89
C GLU A 378 -0.65 9.32 16.29
N ARG A 379 -1.72 8.87 16.96
CA ARG A 379 -3.09 9.18 16.54
C ARG A 379 -3.45 10.60 16.99
N THR A 380 -4.01 11.37 16.06
CA THR A 380 -4.61 12.67 16.39
C THR A 380 -5.91 12.48 17.18
N THR A 381 -6.43 13.57 17.76
CA THR A 381 -7.72 13.56 18.46
C THR A 381 -8.93 13.67 17.54
N ARG A 382 -8.74 13.60 16.21
CA ARG A 382 -9.80 13.85 15.21
C ARG A 382 -10.63 12.64 14.85
N SER A 383 -10.17 11.42 15.11
CA SER A 383 -10.90 10.20 14.79
C SER A 383 -10.94 9.25 15.98
N ALA A 384 -11.96 8.41 16.03
CA ALA A 384 -12.09 7.36 17.03
C ALA A 384 -10.88 6.41 17.01
N GLY A 385 -10.54 5.84 18.16
CA GLY A 385 -9.54 4.78 18.25
C GLY A 385 -9.87 3.62 17.32
N ARG A 386 -8.86 2.99 16.74
CA ARG A 386 -9.00 1.86 15.78
C ARG A 386 -9.77 2.21 14.52
N ASN A 387 -9.99 3.52 14.19
CA ASN A 387 -10.47 3.87 12.85
C ASN A 387 -9.53 3.27 11.80
N PRO A 388 -10.00 2.36 10.93
CA PRO A 388 -9.13 1.59 10.03
C PRO A 388 -8.65 2.35 8.81
N TYR A 389 -9.08 3.61 8.64
CA TYR A 389 -8.70 4.50 7.54
C TYR A 389 -7.71 5.54 8.07
N LEU A 390 -6.42 5.25 7.86
CA LEU A 390 -5.33 6.05 8.34
C LEU A 390 -4.89 7.05 7.27
N ASN A 391 -4.99 8.35 7.54
CA ASN A 391 -4.32 9.39 6.75
C ASN A 391 -3.20 9.97 7.60
N ILE A 392 -1.97 9.61 7.23
CA ILE A 392 -0.76 9.75 8.04
C ILE A 392 0.14 10.82 7.44
N ARG A 393 0.43 11.87 8.20
CA ARG A 393 1.52 12.78 7.88
C ARG A 393 2.84 12.18 8.35
N VAL A 394 3.78 12.00 7.43
CA VAL A 394 5.09 11.40 7.70
C VAL A 394 6.14 12.50 7.89
N ASP A 395 6.97 12.37 8.92
CA ASP A 395 8.11 13.25 9.15
C ASP A 395 9.06 13.25 7.95
N GLY A 396 9.50 14.45 7.54
CA GLY A 396 10.47 14.61 6.47
C GLY A 396 11.86 14.02 6.75
N ALA A 397 12.15 13.63 7.98
CA ALA A 397 13.35 12.86 8.31
C ALA A 397 13.23 11.38 7.93
N LEU A 398 12.01 10.85 7.76
CA LEU A 398 11.72 9.49 7.31
C LEU A 398 11.59 9.41 5.79
N ILE A 399 10.90 10.39 5.20
CA ILE A 399 10.72 10.50 3.74
C ILE A 399 11.16 11.92 3.34
N PRO A 400 12.44 12.14 2.99
CA PRO A 400 12.99 13.47 2.74
C PRO A 400 12.57 14.09 1.38
N SER A 401 12.02 13.30 0.46
CA SER A 401 11.50 13.77 -0.83
C SER A 401 10.38 12.86 -1.35
N HIS A 402 9.77 13.21 -2.48
CA HIS A 402 8.68 12.45 -3.09
C HIS A 402 9.02 10.97 -3.36
N ASP A 403 10.21 10.73 -3.92
CA ASP A 403 10.65 9.40 -4.38
C ASP A 403 11.49 8.65 -3.32
N ALA A 404 11.94 9.32 -2.25
CA ALA A 404 12.79 8.73 -1.22
C ALA A 404 11.98 7.95 -0.17
N ILE A 405 11.21 6.96 -0.62
CA ILE A 405 10.27 6.17 0.21
C ILE A 405 10.91 4.91 0.80
N TRP A 406 12.15 4.59 0.44
CA TRP A 406 12.85 3.35 0.77
C TRP A 406 13.79 3.48 1.98
N ASP A 407 13.50 4.40 2.91
CA ASP A 407 14.22 4.47 4.20
C ASP A 407 13.90 3.21 5.02
N PRO A 408 14.90 2.52 5.61
CA PRO A 408 14.70 1.30 6.40
C PRO A 408 13.66 1.42 7.52
N ARG A 409 13.51 2.61 8.12
CA ARG A 409 12.50 2.89 9.15
C ARG A 409 11.10 2.92 8.57
N VAL A 410 10.92 3.46 7.36
CA VAL A 410 9.65 3.47 6.62
C VAL A 410 9.30 2.06 6.17
N GLU A 411 10.25 1.33 5.60
CA GLU A 411 10.05 -0.07 5.21
C GLU A 411 9.70 -0.96 6.41
N SER A 412 10.36 -0.73 7.55
CA SER A 412 10.03 -1.43 8.80
C SER A 412 8.60 -1.11 9.24
N PHE A 413 8.20 0.17 9.25
CA PHE A 413 6.83 0.56 9.56
C PHE A 413 5.81 -0.11 8.63
N LEU A 414 6.04 -0.09 7.31
CA LEU A 414 5.16 -0.73 6.32
C LEU A 414 5.10 -2.24 6.53
N GLY A 415 6.23 -2.89 6.74
CA GLY A 415 6.29 -4.34 7.02
C GLY A 415 5.50 -4.72 8.27
N HIS A 416 5.63 -3.94 9.34
CA HIS A 416 4.85 -4.15 10.56
C HIS A 416 3.35 -3.93 10.34
N LEU A 417 2.97 -2.87 9.62
CA LEU A 417 1.58 -2.58 9.30
C LEU A 417 0.94 -3.71 8.46
N ILE A 418 1.68 -4.25 7.49
CA ILE A 418 1.30 -5.42 6.69
C ILE A 418 1.07 -6.64 7.60
N LEU A 419 2.00 -6.93 8.50
CA LEU A 419 1.91 -8.09 9.37
C LEU A 419 0.82 -7.93 10.44
N VAL A 420 0.61 -6.73 10.98
CA VAL A 420 -0.49 -6.42 11.91
C VAL A 420 -1.84 -6.57 11.21
N SER A 421 -2.00 -6.00 10.00
CA SER A 421 -3.25 -6.14 9.22
C SER A 421 -3.51 -7.58 8.76
N GLY A 422 -2.45 -8.38 8.69
CA GLY A 422 -2.50 -9.81 8.38
C GLY A 422 -2.82 -10.72 9.57
N GLN A 423 -3.05 -10.19 10.78
CA GLN A 423 -3.41 -10.99 11.97
C GLN A 423 -4.83 -11.54 11.88
N SER A 424 -5.16 -12.49 12.74
CA SER A 424 -6.52 -12.99 12.90
C SER A 424 -7.45 -11.90 13.41
N ARG A 425 -8.68 -11.86 12.92
CA ARG A 425 -9.74 -11.00 13.47
C ARG A 425 -10.37 -11.61 14.73
N ASP A 426 -10.20 -12.90 14.99
CA ASP A 426 -10.53 -13.51 16.25
C ASP A 426 -9.52 -13.09 17.32
N LEU A 427 -9.99 -12.37 18.34
CA LEU A 427 -9.15 -11.84 19.42
C LEU A 427 -8.55 -12.94 20.30
N GLY A 428 -9.27 -14.06 20.48
CA GLY A 428 -8.78 -15.21 21.25
C GLY A 428 -7.59 -15.87 20.55
N GLU A 429 -7.73 -16.14 19.24
CA GLU A 429 -6.66 -16.68 18.41
C GLU A 429 -5.47 -15.73 18.34
N ARG A 430 -5.72 -14.42 18.07
CA ARG A 430 -4.69 -13.38 18.03
C ARG A 430 -3.90 -13.32 19.35
N GLY A 431 -4.60 -13.33 20.49
CA GLY A 431 -3.99 -13.32 21.82
C GLY A 431 -3.18 -14.60 22.10
N ALA A 432 -3.66 -15.76 21.67
CA ALA A 432 -2.93 -17.03 21.80
C ALA A 432 -1.63 -17.03 20.98
N LEU A 433 -1.69 -16.61 19.72
CA LEU A 433 -0.52 -16.49 18.83
C LEU A 433 0.51 -15.48 19.38
N ARG A 434 0.05 -14.35 19.92
CA ARG A 434 0.91 -13.33 20.55
C ARG A 434 1.64 -13.91 21.77
N ARG A 435 0.93 -14.61 22.68
CA ARG A 435 1.57 -15.24 23.85
C ARG A 435 2.63 -16.25 23.46
N ARG A 436 2.39 -17.08 22.44
CA ARG A 436 3.38 -18.03 21.92
C ARG A 436 4.62 -17.29 21.38
N ALA A 437 4.41 -16.26 20.55
CA ALA A 437 5.50 -15.50 19.95
C ALA A 437 6.37 -14.77 20.99
N LEU A 438 5.78 -14.27 22.08
CA LEU A 438 6.52 -13.61 23.17
C LEU A 438 7.19 -14.59 24.14
N ALA A 439 6.77 -15.85 24.19
CA ALA A 439 7.38 -16.90 25.00
C ALA A 439 8.47 -17.68 24.23
N ALA A 440 8.61 -17.47 22.91
CA ALA A 440 9.65 -18.10 22.12
C ALA A 440 11.03 -17.53 22.49
N PRO A 441 12.08 -18.38 22.56
CA PRO A 441 13.43 -17.98 22.99
C PRO A 441 14.12 -17.03 22.00
#